data_9ebf2404f09df6751b309bbe49461850
#
_entry.id   9ebf2404f09df6751b309bbe49461850
#
_cell.length_a   1.000
_cell.length_b   1.000
_cell.length_c   1.000
_cell.angle_alpha   90.00
_cell.angle_beta   90.00
_cell.angle_gamma   90.00
#
_symmetry.space_group_name_H-M   'P 1'
#
loop_
_entity.id
_entity.type
_entity.pdbx_description
1 polymer ?
#
loop_
_entity_poly.entity_id
_entity_poly.type
_entity_poly.pdbx_seq_one_letter_code
_entity_poly.pdbx_strand_id
1 'polypeptide(L)'
;RAKKFLGQHFLTDLSVAQRIAETIESGRVLEIGPGMGVLTQYLLKNPNIDLTAIELDRESVAYLREWYPELHLIEWDFLKLDLNTLYPEGDFCVIGNYPYNISSQIFFKVLEYKDRIPVCSGMIQKEVAERIASKPGKKAYGILSVLLQAYYDIEYLFTVNENVFNPPPKVKSAVVRLTRNGRQHLDCDEGLFKQVVKTSFNQRRKQMRNSLQQLVGKGNLILEENIFTKRPEQLSVEEFVELTNMIEANL
;
A
#
# COMPACT_ATOMS: atom_id res chain seq x y z
N ARG A 1 -10.86 -24.51 3.15
CA ARG A 1 -11.38 -24.14 1.83
C ARG A 1 -11.29 -22.64 1.62
N ALA A 2 -10.76 -22.20 0.47
CA ALA A 2 -10.63 -20.77 0.15
C ALA A 2 -11.99 -20.08 0.07
N LYS A 3 -12.07 -18.86 0.61
CA LYS A 3 -13.30 -18.06 0.62
C LYS A 3 -13.17 -16.90 -0.33
N LYS A 4 -13.96 -16.91 -1.41
CA LYS A 4 -13.90 -15.92 -2.48
C LYS A 4 -14.16 -14.49 -1.99
N PHE A 5 -15.09 -14.30 -1.05
CA PHE A 5 -15.43 -12.98 -0.53
C PHE A 5 -14.30 -12.35 0.31
N LEU A 6 -13.36 -13.18 0.81
CA LEU A 6 -12.15 -12.72 1.49
C LEU A 6 -10.96 -12.56 0.54
N GLY A 7 -11.14 -12.85 -0.76
CA GLY A 7 -10.06 -12.77 -1.75
C GLY A 7 -8.97 -13.81 -1.55
N GLN A 8 -9.31 -14.97 -0.97
CA GLN A 8 -8.32 -15.99 -0.60
C GLN A 8 -7.81 -16.77 -1.81
N HIS A 9 -6.49 -16.75 -2.00
CA HIS A 9 -5.72 -17.57 -2.91
C HIS A 9 -4.52 -18.10 -2.13
N PHE A 10 -4.57 -19.36 -1.72
CA PHE A 10 -3.52 -19.92 -0.89
C PHE A 10 -2.26 -20.21 -1.70
N LEU A 11 -1.16 -19.62 -1.27
CA LEU A 11 0.16 -19.81 -1.86
C LEU A 11 0.63 -21.25 -1.60
N THR A 12 0.99 -21.97 -2.66
CA THR A 12 1.46 -23.37 -2.58
C THR A 12 2.96 -23.52 -2.78
N ASP A 13 3.60 -22.54 -3.38
CA ASP A 13 5.05 -22.55 -3.59
C ASP A 13 5.79 -21.99 -2.38
N LEU A 14 6.43 -22.85 -1.62
CA LEU A 14 7.13 -22.47 -0.39
C LEU A 14 8.36 -21.60 -0.66
N SER A 15 8.99 -21.73 -1.84
CA SER A 15 10.13 -20.87 -2.20
C SER A 15 9.70 -19.41 -2.35
N VAL A 16 8.51 -19.17 -2.88
CA VAL A 16 7.94 -17.83 -2.98
C VAL A 16 7.64 -17.27 -1.58
N ALA A 17 7.04 -18.09 -0.72
CA ALA A 17 6.75 -17.68 0.67
C ALA A 17 8.03 -17.29 1.41
N GLN A 18 9.07 -18.07 1.25
CA GLN A 18 10.38 -17.79 1.86
C GLN A 18 10.97 -16.47 1.35
N ARG A 19 10.92 -16.24 0.05
CA ARG A 19 11.40 -14.98 -0.56
C ARG A 19 10.64 -13.77 -0.06
N ILE A 20 9.34 -13.89 0.14
CA ILE A 20 8.52 -12.81 0.72
C ILE A 20 8.94 -12.56 2.16
N ALA A 21 9.09 -13.61 2.97
CA ALA A 21 9.51 -13.47 4.37
C ALA A 21 10.87 -12.77 4.52
N GLU A 22 11.78 -13.00 3.58
CA GLU A 22 13.12 -12.42 3.56
C GLU A 22 13.14 -10.93 3.19
N THR A 23 12.03 -10.36 2.77
CA THR A 23 11.94 -8.92 2.43
C THR A 23 12.00 -8.00 3.65
N ILE A 24 11.76 -8.53 4.86
CA ILE A 24 11.91 -7.83 6.13
C ILE A 24 12.88 -8.61 7.00
N GLU A 25 13.96 -7.96 7.47
CA GLU A 25 15.05 -8.63 8.16
C GLU A 25 14.87 -8.68 9.67
N SER A 26 14.27 -7.65 10.27
CA SER A 26 14.22 -7.52 11.73
C SER A 26 13.14 -6.55 12.21
N GLY A 27 12.88 -6.55 13.51
CA GLY A 27 12.01 -5.64 14.20
C GLY A 27 10.63 -6.21 14.51
N ARG A 28 9.75 -5.35 14.98
CA ARG A 28 8.34 -5.70 15.16
C ARG A 28 7.67 -5.77 13.80
N VAL A 29 6.98 -6.86 13.54
CA VAL A 29 6.35 -7.13 12.24
C VAL A 29 4.90 -7.56 12.47
N LEU A 30 3.99 -6.92 11.74
CA LEU A 30 2.59 -7.31 11.68
C LEU A 30 2.33 -8.00 10.34
N GLU A 31 1.97 -9.28 10.41
CA GLU A 31 1.55 -10.04 9.23
C GLU A 31 0.04 -9.92 9.05
N ILE A 32 -0.37 -9.46 7.86
CA ILE A 32 -1.79 -9.31 7.51
C ILE A 32 -2.25 -10.55 6.75
N GLY A 33 -3.29 -11.22 7.26
CA GLY A 33 -3.93 -12.34 6.58
C GLY A 33 -3.04 -13.58 6.45
N PRO A 34 -2.50 -14.11 7.56
CA PRO A 34 -1.60 -15.27 7.51
C PRO A 34 -2.22 -16.53 6.92
N GLY A 35 -3.54 -16.64 6.88
CA GLY A 35 -4.22 -17.81 6.33
C GLY A 35 -3.83 -19.08 7.06
N MET A 36 -3.26 -20.04 6.33
CA MET A 36 -2.79 -21.31 6.87
C MET A 36 -1.33 -21.25 7.35
N GLY A 37 -0.76 -20.05 7.47
CA GLY A 37 0.58 -19.86 8.02
C GLY A 37 1.74 -20.12 7.05
N VAL A 38 1.48 -20.09 5.75
CA VAL A 38 2.52 -20.39 4.74
C VAL A 38 3.69 -19.42 4.83
N LEU A 39 3.40 -18.12 4.92
CA LEU A 39 4.39 -17.07 5.14
C LEU A 39 4.87 -17.05 6.60
N THR A 40 3.93 -17.21 7.51
CA THR A 40 4.14 -17.16 8.97
C THR A 40 5.26 -18.09 9.43
N GLN A 41 5.31 -19.31 8.91
CA GLN A 41 6.33 -20.31 9.30
C GLN A 41 7.75 -19.79 9.11
N TYR A 42 8.01 -19.04 8.04
CA TYR A 42 9.34 -18.49 7.76
C TYR A 42 9.64 -17.26 8.61
N LEU A 43 8.63 -16.42 8.87
CA LEU A 43 8.78 -15.28 9.76
C LEU A 43 9.09 -15.71 11.19
N LEU A 44 8.43 -16.76 11.68
CA LEU A 44 8.67 -17.29 13.02
C LEU A 44 10.08 -17.89 13.19
N LYS A 45 10.70 -18.37 12.11
CA LYS A 45 12.06 -18.90 12.14
C LYS A 45 13.14 -17.83 12.26
N ASN A 46 12.81 -16.57 11.99
CA ASN A 46 13.75 -15.46 12.08
C ASN A 46 13.77 -14.93 13.53
N PRO A 47 14.87 -15.13 14.27
CA PRO A 47 14.94 -14.71 15.67
C PRO A 47 14.99 -13.18 15.86
N ASN A 48 15.23 -12.44 14.79
CA ASN A 48 15.28 -10.97 14.80
C ASN A 48 13.91 -10.33 14.58
N ILE A 49 12.88 -11.12 14.30
CA ILE A 49 11.50 -10.65 14.07
C ILE A 49 10.64 -10.95 15.29
N ASP A 50 10.00 -9.92 15.81
CA ASP A 50 8.92 -10.01 16.80
C ASP A 50 7.59 -9.96 16.02
N LEU A 51 6.99 -11.13 15.79
CA LEU A 51 5.84 -11.31 14.90
C LEU A 51 4.51 -11.27 15.64
N THR A 52 3.62 -10.42 15.16
CA THR A 52 2.19 -10.47 15.44
C THR A 52 1.46 -10.68 14.12
N ALA A 53 0.39 -11.47 14.12
CA ALA A 53 -0.44 -11.69 12.94
C ALA A 53 -1.89 -11.30 13.21
N ILE A 54 -2.57 -10.80 12.17
CA ILE A 54 -3.98 -10.46 12.23
C ILE A 54 -4.73 -11.19 11.12
N GLU A 55 -5.78 -11.92 11.51
CA GLU A 55 -6.58 -12.75 10.61
C GLU A 55 -8.06 -12.59 10.92
N LEU A 56 -8.86 -12.44 9.86
CA LEU A 56 -10.31 -12.28 9.97
C LEU A 56 -11.05 -13.61 9.87
N ASP A 57 -10.52 -14.57 9.11
CA ASP A 57 -11.17 -15.83 8.85
C ASP A 57 -11.09 -16.80 10.03
N ARG A 58 -12.24 -17.19 10.57
CA ARG A 58 -12.35 -18.08 11.75
C ARG A 58 -11.66 -19.42 11.57
N GLU A 59 -11.79 -20.02 10.39
CA GLU A 59 -11.16 -21.32 10.11
C GLU A 59 -9.65 -21.21 10.10
N SER A 60 -9.13 -20.14 9.52
CA SER A 60 -7.70 -19.86 9.52
C SER A 60 -7.20 -19.60 10.93
N VAL A 61 -7.93 -18.82 11.73
CA VAL A 61 -7.57 -18.55 13.14
C VAL A 61 -7.50 -19.85 13.94
N ALA A 62 -8.49 -20.73 13.81
CA ALA A 62 -8.51 -22.02 14.49
C ALA A 62 -7.30 -22.87 14.10
N TYR A 63 -7.00 -22.94 12.81
CA TYR A 63 -5.83 -23.65 12.29
C TYR A 63 -4.53 -23.08 12.86
N LEU A 64 -4.36 -21.77 12.84
CA LEU A 64 -3.14 -21.09 13.32
C LEU A 64 -2.95 -21.32 14.83
N ARG A 65 -4.00 -21.28 15.63
CA ARG A 65 -3.93 -21.52 17.08
C ARG A 65 -3.54 -22.96 17.39
N GLU A 66 -3.93 -23.91 16.57
CA GLU A 66 -3.56 -25.32 16.71
C GLU A 66 -2.10 -25.58 16.30
N TRP A 67 -1.71 -25.09 15.12
CA TRP A 67 -0.41 -25.42 14.53
C TRP A 67 0.72 -24.44 14.90
N TYR A 68 0.36 -23.23 15.32
CA TYR A 68 1.32 -22.19 15.75
C TYR A 68 0.87 -21.59 17.08
N PRO A 69 0.83 -22.42 18.15
CA PRO A 69 0.27 -21.95 19.45
C PRO A 69 1.05 -20.80 20.07
N GLU A 70 2.32 -20.62 19.73
CA GLU A 70 3.18 -19.53 20.20
C GLU A 70 2.98 -18.23 19.42
N LEU A 71 2.26 -18.26 18.30
CA LEU A 71 2.01 -17.07 17.49
C LEU A 71 1.12 -16.09 18.23
N HIS A 72 1.57 -14.84 18.32
CA HIS A 72 0.72 -13.74 18.77
C HIS A 72 -0.28 -13.40 17.66
N LEU A 73 -1.50 -13.90 17.80
CA LEU A 73 -2.55 -13.82 16.79
C LEU A 73 -3.73 -12.99 17.26
N ILE A 74 -4.16 -12.06 16.43
CA ILE A 74 -5.34 -11.22 16.63
C ILE A 74 -6.41 -11.64 15.62
N GLU A 75 -7.59 -12.02 16.13
CA GLU A 75 -8.76 -12.31 15.29
C GLU A 75 -9.57 -11.03 15.11
N TRP A 76 -9.29 -10.29 14.04
CA TRP A 76 -9.95 -9.04 13.74
C TRP A 76 -9.76 -8.64 12.28
N ASP A 77 -10.48 -7.61 11.85
CA ASP A 77 -10.31 -6.99 10.54
C ASP A 77 -9.20 -5.92 10.64
N PHE A 78 -8.11 -6.11 9.88
CA PHE A 78 -7.02 -5.15 9.84
C PHE A 78 -7.49 -3.73 9.51
N LEU A 79 -8.46 -3.60 8.59
CA LEU A 79 -8.96 -2.29 8.15
C LEU A 79 -9.71 -1.54 9.27
N LYS A 80 -10.19 -2.25 10.29
CA LYS A 80 -10.92 -1.69 11.43
C LYS A 80 -10.07 -1.53 12.68
N LEU A 81 -8.88 -2.15 12.71
CA LEU A 81 -8.01 -2.10 13.88
C LEU A 81 -7.32 -0.74 13.99
N ASP A 82 -7.37 -0.14 15.18
CA ASP A 82 -6.52 0.99 15.52
C ASP A 82 -5.11 0.47 15.84
N LEU A 83 -4.16 0.74 14.95
CA LEU A 83 -2.78 0.27 15.12
C LEU A 83 -2.07 0.92 16.30
N ASN A 84 -2.51 2.09 16.76
CA ASN A 84 -1.99 2.71 17.98
C ASN A 84 -2.39 1.93 19.24
N THR A 85 -3.48 1.17 19.19
CA THR A 85 -3.87 0.27 20.28
C THR A 85 -2.95 -0.94 20.34
N LEU A 86 -2.62 -1.52 19.18
CA LEU A 86 -1.72 -2.67 19.10
C LEU A 86 -0.28 -2.29 19.42
N TYR A 87 0.16 -1.16 18.89
CA TYR A 87 1.51 -0.61 19.09
C TYR A 87 1.38 0.83 19.60
N PRO A 88 1.27 1.04 20.92
CA PRO A 88 1.11 2.39 21.48
C PRO A 88 2.26 3.34 21.13
N GLU A 89 3.46 2.81 20.94
CA GLU A 89 4.64 3.60 20.59
C GLU A 89 5.66 2.76 19.82
N GLY A 90 6.56 3.44 19.11
CA GLY A 90 7.63 2.81 18.32
C GLY A 90 7.19 2.38 16.94
N ASP A 91 8.16 1.90 16.17
CA ASP A 91 7.96 1.49 14.79
C ASP A 91 7.55 0.01 14.69
N PHE A 92 6.87 -0.31 13.61
CA PHE A 92 6.55 -1.69 13.23
C PHE A 92 6.48 -1.79 11.70
N CYS A 93 6.84 -2.95 11.18
CA CYS A 93 6.74 -3.24 9.76
C CYS A 93 5.46 -4.02 9.46
N VAL A 94 5.02 -3.96 8.23
CA VAL A 94 3.81 -4.67 7.75
C VAL A 94 4.21 -5.60 6.61
N ILE A 95 3.73 -6.84 6.66
CA ILE A 95 3.99 -7.84 5.63
C ILE A 95 2.75 -8.69 5.39
N GLY A 96 2.62 -9.25 4.21
CA GLY A 96 1.55 -10.19 3.93
C GLY A 96 1.50 -10.67 2.48
N ASN A 97 0.74 -11.75 2.29
CA ASN A 97 0.13 -12.09 1.02
C ASN A 97 -1.25 -11.41 1.04
N TYR A 98 -1.31 -10.19 0.55
CA TYR A 98 -2.48 -9.34 0.75
C TYR A 98 -3.69 -9.83 -0.05
N PRO A 99 -4.90 -9.87 0.57
CA PRO A 99 -6.12 -10.15 -0.18
C PRO A 99 -6.30 -9.13 -1.31
N TYR A 100 -6.57 -9.62 -2.52
CA TYR A 100 -6.60 -8.76 -3.72
C TYR A 100 -7.67 -7.68 -3.69
N ASN A 101 -8.81 -7.99 -3.07
CA ASN A 101 -9.96 -7.07 -3.01
C ASN A 101 -9.76 -5.88 -2.06
N ILE A 102 -8.76 -5.91 -1.19
CA ILE A 102 -8.51 -4.85 -0.20
C ILE A 102 -7.09 -4.29 -0.23
N SER A 103 -6.26 -4.67 -1.19
CA SER A 103 -4.84 -4.23 -1.22
C SER A 103 -4.70 -2.71 -1.24
N SER A 104 -5.51 -2.01 -2.03
CA SER A 104 -5.48 -0.54 -2.05
C SER A 104 -5.86 0.08 -0.71
N GLN A 105 -6.87 -0.47 -0.03
CA GLN A 105 -7.28 -0.02 1.31
C GLN A 105 -6.19 -0.26 2.35
N ILE A 106 -5.45 -1.37 2.23
CA ILE A 106 -4.29 -1.64 3.09
C ILE A 106 -3.23 -0.55 2.91
N PHE A 107 -2.91 -0.18 1.66
CA PHE A 107 -1.93 0.88 1.40
C PHE A 107 -2.39 2.25 1.91
N PHE A 108 -3.67 2.59 1.79
CA PHE A 108 -4.19 3.81 2.38
C PHE A 108 -4.03 3.81 3.90
N LYS A 109 -4.26 2.67 4.54
CA LYS A 109 -4.05 2.55 5.99
C LYS A 109 -2.57 2.65 6.36
N VAL A 110 -1.68 2.06 5.59
CA VAL A 110 -0.23 2.24 5.77
C VAL A 110 0.14 3.72 5.73
N LEU A 111 -0.42 4.48 4.79
CA LEU A 111 -0.20 5.93 4.70
C LEU A 111 -0.67 6.69 5.95
N GLU A 112 -1.79 6.28 6.56
CA GLU A 112 -2.26 6.89 7.82
C GLU A 112 -1.24 6.72 8.95
N TYR A 113 -0.48 5.62 8.96
CA TYR A 113 0.52 5.29 9.97
C TYR A 113 1.95 5.39 9.44
N LYS A 114 2.17 6.17 8.39
CA LYS A 114 3.48 6.27 7.71
C LYS A 114 4.63 6.65 8.63
N ASP A 115 4.34 7.43 9.67
CA ASP A 115 5.35 7.86 10.64
C ASP A 115 5.79 6.73 11.58
N ARG A 116 5.06 5.61 11.57
CA ARG A 116 5.29 4.43 12.41
C ARG A 116 5.69 3.19 11.62
N ILE A 117 5.48 3.19 10.28
CA ILE A 117 5.73 2.04 9.42
C ILE A 117 6.91 2.33 8.50
N PRO A 118 8.13 1.92 8.88
CA PRO A 118 9.31 2.14 8.05
C PRO A 118 9.37 1.25 6.81
N VAL A 119 8.80 0.05 6.88
CA VAL A 119 8.75 -0.90 5.77
C VAL A 119 7.40 -1.58 5.68
N CYS A 120 6.84 -1.61 4.48
CA CYS A 120 5.66 -2.39 4.13
C CYS A 120 6.02 -3.26 2.92
N SER A 121 5.84 -4.57 3.05
CA SER A 121 6.25 -5.51 2.01
C SER A 121 5.18 -6.58 1.81
N GLY A 122 5.17 -7.20 0.64
CA GLY A 122 4.29 -8.32 0.40
C GLY A 122 3.87 -8.49 -1.05
N MET A 123 2.92 -9.39 -1.23
CA MET A 123 2.46 -9.79 -2.55
C MET A 123 1.08 -9.23 -2.85
N ILE A 124 0.94 -8.67 -4.03
CA ILE A 124 -0.28 -8.03 -4.55
C ILE A 124 -0.47 -8.44 -6.01
N GLN A 125 -1.61 -8.09 -6.60
CA GLN A 125 -1.79 -8.26 -8.04
C GLN A 125 -0.73 -7.46 -8.80
N LYS A 126 -0.22 -8.04 -9.89
CA LYS A 126 0.82 -7.42 -10.73
C LYS A 126 0.44 -6.02 -11.19
N GLU A 127 -0.81 -5.83 -11.62
CA GLU A 127 -1.30 -4.53 -12.07
C GLU A 127 -1.23 -3.46 -10.98
N VAL A 128 -1.56 -3.83 -9.74
CA VAL A 128 -1.47 -2.92 -8.59
C VAL A 128 0.00 -2.59 -8.28
N ALA A 129 0.88 -3.59 -8.34
CA ALA A 129 2.32 -3.40 -8.14
C ALA A 129 2.91 -2.44 -9.18
N GLU A 130 2.55 -2.62 -10.45
CA GLU A 130 2.98 -1.74 -11.53
C GLU A 130 2.47 -0.30 -11.33
N ARG A 131 1.24 -0.16 -10.85
CA ARG A 131 0.63 1.14 -10.58
C ARG A 131 1.38 1.89 -9.48
N ILE A 132 1.59 1.25 -8.32
CA ILE A 132 2.24 1.94 -7.19
C ILE A 132 3.71 2.25 -7.46
N ALA A 133 4.39 1.45 -8.28
CA ALA A 133 5.78 1.65 -8.66
C ALA A 133 5.96 2.50 -9.93
N SER A 134 4.88 2.90 -10.59
CA SER A 134 4.94 3.62 -11.87
C SER A 134 5.55 5.01 -11.73
N LYS A 135 6.33 5.39 -12.75
CA LYS A 135 6.84 6.75 -12.92
C LYS A 135 5.80 7.64 -13.61
N PRO A 136 5.89 8.98 -13.46
CA PRO A 136 5.06 9.91 -14.22
C PRO A 136 5.14 9.68 -15.72
N GLY A 137 4.07 10.02 -16.43
CA GLY A 137 3.97 9.92 -17.89
C GLY A 137 3.41 8.60 -18.39
N LYS A 138 3.14 7.65 -17.50
CA LYS A 138 2.63 6.33 -17.86
C LYS A 138 1.15 6.17 -17.51
N LYS A 139 0.46 5.30 -18.26
CA LYS A 139 -0.96 4.99 -18.02
C LYS A 139 -1.20 4.41 -16.62
N ALA A 140 -0.26 3.65 -16.08
CA ALA A 140 -0.38 3.03 -14.77
C ALA A 140 -0.26 4.04 -13.62
N TYR A 141 0.35 5.20 -13.86
CA TYR A 141 0.53 6.23 -12.85
C TYR A 141 -0.81 6.83 -12.41
N GLY A 142 -1.09 6.78 -11.12
CA GLY A 142 -2.39 7.21 -10.57
C GLY A 142 -2.28 7.72 -9.13
N ILE A 143 -3.43 7.81 -8.46
CA ILE A 143 -3.54 8.34 -7.10
C ILE A 143 -2.58 7.62 -6.14
N LEU A 144 -2.62 6.28 -6.11
CA LEU A 144 -1.75 5.50 -5.22
C LEU A 144 -0.27 5.68 -5.54
N SER A 145 0.08 5.81 -6.84
CA SER A 145 1.47 6.08 -7.23
C SER A 145 1.98 7.34 -6.54
N VAL A 146 1.26 8.44 -6.68
CA VAL A 146 1.65 9.74 -6.12
C VAL A 146 1.67 9.71 -4.59
N LEU A 147 0.60 9.24 -3.97
CA LEU A 147 0.46 9.28 -2.51
C LEU A 147 1.50 8.38 -1.81
N LEU A 148 1.76 7.19 -2.35
CA LEU A 148 2.77 6.30 -1.77
C LEU A 148 4.19 6.79 -2.05
N GLN A 149 4.48 7.23 -3.28
CA GLN A 149 5.82 7.71 -3.63
C GLN A 149 6.18 9.03 -2.95
N ALA A 150 5.20 9.78 -2.46
CA ALA A 150 5.47 10.96 -1.64
C ALA A 150 6.25 10.60 -0.37
N TYR A 151 6.04 9.41 0.18
CA TYR A 151 6.60 9.01 1.49
C TYR A 151 7.43 7.74 1.45
N TYR A 152 7.32 6.94 0.41
CA TYR A 152 7.99 5.63 0.30
C TYR A 152 8.75 5.50 -1.01
N ASP A 153 9.91 4.86 -0.94
CA ASP A 153 10.59 4.31 -2.11
C ASP A 153 9.98 2.94 -2.39
N ILE A 154 9.54 2.71 -3.62
CA ILE A 154 8.80 1.50 -3.98
C ILE A 154 9.65 0.65 -4.91
N GLU A 155 9.91 -0.60 -4.48
CA GLU A 155 10.63 -1.59 -5.25
C GLU A 155 9.68 -2.68 -5.73
N TYR A 156 9.62 -2.90 -7.03
CA TYR A 156 8.99 -4.07 -7.62
C TYR A 156 10.04 -5.18 -7.64
N LEU A 157 9.93 -6.14 -6.70
CA LEU A 157 11.00 -7.11 -6.48
C LEU A 157 10.98 -8.27 -7.48
N PHE A 158 9.84 -8.91 -7.67
CA PHE A 158 9.68 -10.00 -8.64
C PHE A 158 8.21 -10.30 -8.93
N THR A 159 7.99 -10.91 -10.10
CA THR A 159 6.67 -11.38 -10.53
C THR A 159 6.42 -12.81 -10.08
N VAL A 160 5.18 -13.13 -9.73
CA VAL A 160 4.75 -14.46 -9.29
C VAL A 160 3.65 -14.97 -10.20
N ASN A 161 3.84 -16.19 -10.73
CA ASN A 161 2.90 -16.82 -11.63
C ASN A 161 1.65 -17.27 -10.87
N GLU A 162 0.48 -17.18 -11.51
CA GLU A 162 -0.81 -17.58 -10.96
C GLU A 162 -0.89 -19.07 -10.57
N ASN A 163 -0.08 -19.91 -11.18
CA ASN A 163 -0.09 -21.37 -10.95
C ASN A 163 0.45 -21.79 -9.58
N VAL A 164 1.09 -20.87 -8.83
CA VAL A 164 1.61 -21.14 -7.49
C VAL A 164 0.57 -20.93 -6.39
N PHE A 165 -0.70 -20.73 -6.76
CA PHE A 165 -1.83 -20.55 -5.84
C PHE A 165 -2.89 -21.62 -6.02
N ASN A 166 -3.63 -21.90 -4.96
CA ASN A 166 -4.81 -22.75 -4.97
C ASN A 166 -5.96 -22.06 -4.20
N PRO A 167 -7.06 -21.69 -4.85
CA PRO A 167 -7.26 -21.70 -6.31
C PRO A 167 -6.38 -20.67 -7.02
N PRO A 168 -5.99 -20.90 -8.28
CA PRO A 168 -5.19 -19.92 -9.00
C PRO A 168 -6.01 -18.67 -9.29
N PRO A 169 -5.44 -17.46 -9.08
CA PRO A 169 -6.08 -16.22 -9.51
C PRO A 169 -6.03 -16.11 -11.04
N LYS A 170 -6.82 -15.18 -11.60
CA LYS A 170 -6.89 -14.95 -13.04
C LYS A 170 -5.69 -14.17 -13.55
N VAL A 171 -4.95 -13.51 -12.68
CA VAL A 171 -3.85 -12.61 -13.03
C VAL A 171 -2.61 -12.98 -12.24
N LYS A 172 -1.46 -12.56 -12.75
CA LYS A 172 -0.18 -12.71 -12.03
C LYS A 172 -0.14 -11.79 -10.81
N SER A 173 0.73 -12.14 -9.89
CA SER A 173 1.04 -11.35 -8.71
C SER A 173 2.45 -10.79 -8.80
N ALA A 174 2.76 -9.88 -7.92
CA ALA A 174 4.11 -9.36 -7.75
C ALA A 174 4.40 -9.07 -6.28
N VAL A 175 5.65 -9.20 -5.92
CA VAL A 175 6.12 -8.86 -4.59
C VAL A 175 6.76 -7.48 -4.65
N VAL A 176 6.35 -6.61 -3.75
CA VAL A 176 6.81 -5.23 -3.64
C VAL A 176 7.36 -4.98 -2.24
N ARG A 177 8.27 -4.01 -2.13
CA ARG A 177 8.73 -3.50 -0.85
C ARG A 177 8.69 -1.97 -0.89
N LEU A 178 8.01 -1.41 0.10
CA LEU A 178 7.91 0.02 0.33
C LEU A 178 8.78 0.35 1.53
N THR A 179 9.76 1.24 1.34
CA THR A 179 10.64 1.71 2.42
C THR A 179 10.46 3.22 2.56
N ARG A 180 10.27 3.70 3.80
CA ARG A 180 10.14 5.14 4.05
C ARG A 180 11.32 5.88 3.43
N ASN A 181 11.02 6.93 2.66
CA ASN A 181 12.03 7.85 2.16
C ASN A 181 12.38 8.91 3.21
N GLY A 182 13.28 9.83 2.90
CA GLY A 182 13.72 10.86 3.83
C GLY A 182 12.70 11.98 4.10
N ARG A 183 11.52 11.95 3.47
CA ARG A 183 10.50 12.99 3.63
C ARG A 183 9.61 12.70 4.83
N GLN A 184 9.90 13.31 5.97
CA GLN A 184 8.99 13.25 7.13
C GLN A 184 7.71 14.04 6.86
N HIS A 185 7.85 15.20 6.20
CA HIS A 185 6.76 16.07 5.79
C HIS A 185 6.99 16.50 4.35
N LEU A 186 5.90 16.79 3.64
CA LEU A 186 5.97 17.48 2.35
C LEU A 186 6.07 18.98 2.59
N ASP A 187 6.68 19.70 1.66
CA ASP A 187 6.82 21.17 1.73
C ASP A 187 5.53 21.86 1.28
N CYS A 188 4.37 21.37 1.75
CA CYS A 188 3.04 21.89 1.47
C CYS A 188 2.06 21.40 2.52
N ASP A 189 0.81 21.90 2.48
CA ASP A 189 -0.29 21.33 3.26
C ASP A 189 -0.61 19.91 2.75
N GLU A 190 -0.37 18.91 3.58
CA GLU A 190 -0.50 17.50 3.18
C GLU A 190 -1.95 17.05 2.99
N GLY A 191 -2.89 17.64 3.73
CA GLY A 191 -4.32 17.41 3.53
C GLY A 191 -4.78 17.94 2.18
N LEU A 192 -4.37 19.14 1.84
CA LEU A 192 -4.65 19.76 0.54
C LEU A 192 -3.97 19.00 -0.60
N PHE A 193 -2.71 18.56 -0.40
CA PHE A 193 -1.99 17.72 -1.36
C PHE A 193 -2.81 16.48 -1.75
N LYS A 194 -3.30 15.75 -0.76
CA LYS A 194 -4.14 14.57 -0.98
C LYS A 194 -5.40 14.92 -1.76
N GLN A 195 -6.05 16.02 -1.42
CA GLN A 195 -7.26 16.49 -2.12
C GLN A 195 -6.96 16.87 -3.57
N VAL A 196 -5.88 17.59 -3.81
CA VAL A 196 -5.43 18.00 -5.15
C VAL A 196 -5.15 16.77 -6.02
N VAL A 197 -4.40 15.80 -5.50
CA VAL A 197 -4.09 14.56 -6.21
C VAL A 197 -5.36 13.79 -6.56
N LYS A 198 -6.25 13.58 -5.61
CA LYS A 198 -7.51 12.86 -5.85
C LYS A 198 -8.40 13.56 -6.85
N THR A 199 -8.58 14.87 -6.71
CA THR A 199 -9.41 15.67 -7.61
C THR A 199 -8.87 15.63 -9.04
N SER A 200 -7.54 15.73 -9.20
CA SER A 200 -6.91 15.69 -10.51
C SER A 200 -7.12 14.34 -11.21
N PHE A 201 -6.88 13.23 -10.51
CA PHE A 201 -7.01 11.90 -11.09
C PHE A 201 -8.46 11.43 -11.28
N ASN A 202 -9.40 12.00 -10.55
CA ASN A 202 -10.83 11.71 -10.80
C ASN A 202 -11.31 12.20 -12.17
N GLN A 203 -10.57 13.14 -12.76
CA GLN A 203 -10.80 13.63 -14.12
C GLN A 203 -9.52 13.51 -14.95
N ARG A 204 -8.94 12.32 -14.94
CA ARG A 204 -7.61 11.99 -15.46
C ARG A 204 -7.36 12.48 -16.89
N ARG A 205 -8.38 12.43 -17.76
CA ARG A 205 -8.25 12.81 -19.18
C ARG A 205 -8.23 14.31 -19.40
N LYS A 206 -8.61 15.09 -18.39
CA LYS A 206 -8.68 16.54 -18.48
C LYS A 206 -7.39 17.20 -18.04
N GLN A 207 -7.09 18.35 -18.63
CA GLN A 207 -6.06 19.25 -18.10
C GLN A 207 -6.46 19.72 -16.70
N MET A 208 -5.49 19.99 -15.85
CA MET A 208 -5.74 20.35 -14.47
C MET A 208 -6.44 21.69 -14.30
N ARG A 209 -6.34 22.59 -15.27
CA ARG A 209 -7.15 23.82 -15.27
C ARG A 209 -8.66 23.55 -15.27
N ASN A 210 -9.07 22.40 -15.81
CA ASN A 210 -10.49 22.00 -15.82
C ASN A 210 -10.88 21.24 -14.54
N SER A 211 -10.06 20.29 -14.11
CA SER A 211 -10.36 19.48 -12.92
C SER A 211 -10.24 20.25 -11.61
N LEU A 212 -9.27 21.18 -11.51
CA LEU A 212 -8.97 21.91 -10.27
C LEU A 212 -9.75 23.21 -10.11
N GLN A 213 -10.51 23.65 -11.13
CA GLN A 213 -11.36 24.83 -10.98
C GLN A 213 -12.39 24.69 -9.86
N GLN A 214 -12.78 23.46 -9.51
CA GLN A 214 -13.68 23.21 -8.38
C GLN A 214 -13.04 23.56 -7.03
N LEU A 215 -11.72 23.63 -6.94
CA LEU A 215 -11.01 23.98 -5.71
C LEU A 215 -10.77 25.49 -5.59
N VAL A 216 -10.38 26.14 -6.67
CA VAL A 216 -9.99 27.56 -6.67
C VAL A 216 -11.05 28.49 -7.25
N GLY A 217 -12.10 27.96 -7.84
CA GLY A 217 -13.15 28.73 -8.50
C GLY A 217 -12.92 28.90 -10.00
N LYS A 218 -14.03 28.81 -10.74
CA LYS A 218 -14.02 28.99 -12.20
C LYS A 218 -13.56 30.42 -12.54
N GLY A 219 -12.64 30.52 -13.47
CA GLY A 219 -12.10 31.81 -13.91
C GLY A 219 -10.98 32.37 -13.04
N ASN A 220 -10.52 31.63 -12.02
CA ASN A 220 -9.33 32.03 -11.25
C ASN A 220 -8.12 32.09 -12.17
N LEU A 221 -7.38 33.21 -12.16
CA LEU A 221 -6.27 33.47 -13.07
C LEU A 221 -5.11 32.49 -12.88
N ILE A 222 -4.97 31.86 -11.71
CA ILE A 222 -3.93 30.86 -11.47
C ILE A 222 -4.07 29.67 -12.43
N LEU A 223 -5.29 29.35 -12.88
CA LEU A 223 -5.56 28.26 -13.81
C LEU A 223 -4.93 28.45 -15.19
N GLU A 224 -4.45 29.67 -15.51
CA GLU A 224 -3.74 29.98 -16.76
C GLU A 224 -2.25 29.68 -16.68
N GLU A 225 -1.70 29.43 -15.48
CA GLU A 225 -0.31 29.04 -15.31
C GLU A 225 -0.01 27.73 -16.05
N ASN A 226 1.21 27.60 -16.58
CA ASN A 226 1.59 26.51 -17.47
C ASN A 226 1.37 25.12 -16.87
N ILE A 227 1.61 24.95 -15.58
CA ILE A 227 1.41 23.65 -14.90
C ILE A 227 -0.03 23.14 -15.00
N PHE A 228 -1.01 24.04 -15.06
CA PHE A 228 -2.43 23.70 -15.17
C PHE A 228 -2.85 23.23 -16.58
N THR A 229 -1.98 23.36 -17.57
CA THR A 229 -2.21 22.83 -18.92
C THR A 229 -1.91 21.33 -19.01
N LYS A 230 -1.24 20.77 -18.01
CA LYS A 230 -0.85 19.36 -17.96
C LYS A 230 -2.01 18.50 -17.45
N ARG A 231 -1.91 17.20 -17.77
CA ARG A 231 -2.76 16.16 -17.16
C ARG A 231 -2.07 15.59 -15.92
N PRO A 232 -2.84 15.03 -14.97
CA PRO A 232 -2.26 14.56 -13.72
C PRO A 232 -1.16 13.49 -13.87
N GLU A 233 -1.28 12.59 -14.87
CA GLU A 233 -0.27 11.58 -15.07
C GLU A 233 1.09 12.13 -15.49
N GLN A 234 1.18 13.37 -15.90
CA GLN A 234 2.42 14.01 -16.31
C GLN A 234 3.22 14.61 -15.14
N LEU A 235 2.63 14.72 -13.96
CA LEU A 235 3.23 15.40 -12.82
C LEU A 235 3.95 14.43 -11.88
N SER A 236 5.18 14.80 -11.50
CA SER A 236 5.90 14.17 -10.39
C SER A 236 5.31 14.53 -9.04
N VAL A 237 5.75 13.84 -7.98
CA VAL A 237 5.37 14.20 -6.60
C VAL A 237 5.75 15.64 -6.30
N GLU A 238 6.97 16.05 -6.67
CA GLU A 238 7.48 17.42 -6.45
C GLU A 238 6.62 18.47 -7.16
N GLU A 239 6.18 18.18 -8.37
CA GLU A 239 5.29 19.07 -9.11
C GLU A 239 3.89 19.15 -8.48
N PHE A 240 3.38 18.05 -7.90
CA PHE A 240 2.14 18.10 -7.13
C PHE A 240 2.28 18.90 -5.84
N VAL A 241 3.44 18.87 -5.19
CA VAL A 241 3.73 19.72 -4.02
C VAL A 241 3.70 21.20 -4.43
N GLU A 242 4.39 21.57 -5.50
CA GLU A 242 4.38 22.91 -6.05
C GLU A 242 2.96 23.38 -6.40
N LEU A 243 2.21 22.54 -7.10
CA LEU A 243 0.82 22.78 -7.46
C LEU A 243 -0.06 23.04 -6.23
N THR A 244 0.12 22.24 -5.18
CA THR A 244 -0.61 22.37 -3.92
C THR A 244 -0.34 23.74 -3.29
N ASN A 245 0.91 24.20 -3.26
CA ASN A 245 1.26 25.49 -2.72
C ASN A 245 0.64 26.64 -3.54
N MET A 246 0.63 26.53 -4.86
CA MET A 246 -0.02 27.51 -5.73
C MET A 246 -1.53 27.60 -5.48
N ILE A 247 -2.18 26.46 -5.30
CA ILE A 247 -3.61 26.41 -4.99
C ILE A 247 -3.89 27.02 -3.62
N GLU A 248 -3.12 26.63 -2.59
CA GLU A 248 -3.28 27.16 -1.23
C GLU A 248 -3.20 28.69 -1.20
N ALA A 249 -2.26 29.27 -1.92
CA ALA A 249 -2.08 30.73 -2.00
C ALA A 249 -3.26 31.44 -2.67
N ASN A 250 -4.17 30.72 -3.32
CA ASN A 250 -5.32 31.25 -4.08
C ASN A 250 -6.67 30.78 -3.56
N LEU A 251 -6.69 30.17 -2.39
CA LEU A 251 -7.95 29.80 -1.73
C LEU A 251 -8.60 30.96 -0.99
#